data_8b722cc07d0dae9e7710129cc8f24af6
#
_entry.id   8b722cc07d0dae9e7710129cc8f24af6
#
_cell.length_a   1.000
_cell.length_b   1.000
_cell.length_c   1.000
_cell.angle_alpha   90.00
_cell.angle_beta   90.00
_cell.angle_gamma   90.00
#
_symmetry.space_group_name_H-M   'P 1'
#
loop_
_entity.id
_entity.type
_entity.pdbx_description
1 polymer ?
#
loop_
_entity_poly.entity_id
_entity_poly.type
_entity_poly.pdbx_seq_one_letter_code
_entity_poly.pdbx_strand_id
1 'polypeptide(L)'
;MATEYRNYAFQSRANRWQDWANLILAIWLFISPWVLQFGAVQATNAGNGPPVAVSHAAWNAWVLGVIVFLVALSAIGNIDVRQEWWNMVLGAWIFVAPWVLGFVGLSRASWDHWIVGALVFLFAIWSLSRLGNAPTTVATPPVGSRPPRGPAGSP
;
A
#
# COMPACT_ATOMS: atom_id res chain seq x y z
N MET A 1 -16.79 -15.47 -24.22
CA MET A 1 -15.80 -14.40 -24.40
C MET A 1 -16.22 -13.06 -23.77
N ALA A 2 -17.39 -12.47 -24.06
CA ALA A 2 -17.78 -11.15 -23.50
C ALA A 2 -17.99 -11.13 -21.97
N THR A 3 -18.38 -12.20 -21.34
CA THR A 3 -18.56 -12.32 -19.89
C THR A 3 -17.24 -12.44 -19.13
N GLU A 4 -16.24 -13.06 -19.72
CA GLU A 4 -14.90 -13.21 -19.13
C GLU A 4 -14.17 -11.85 -19.06
N TYR A 5 -14.16 -11.12 -20.18
CA TYR A 5 -13.57 -9.77 -20.20
C TYR A 5 -14.22 -8.82 -19.20
N ARG A 6 -15.51 -8.97 -18.94
CA ARG A 6 -16.24 -8.16 -17.96
C ARG A 6 -15.78 -8.46 -16.52
N ASN A 7 -15.52 -9.71 -16.19
CA ASN A 7 -15.07 -10.11 -14.86
C ASN A 7 -13.64 -9.59 -14.56
N TYR A 8 -12.73 -9.65 -15.53
CA TYR A 8 -11.39 -9.08 -15.39
C TYR A 8 -11.41 -7.55 -15.21
N ALA A 9 -12.30 -6.86 -15.92
CA ALA A 9 -12.45 -5.41 -15.82
C ALA A 9 -13.04 -4.97 -14.47
N PHE A 10 -13.93 -5.77 -13.86
CA PHE A 10 -14.47 -5.49 -12.53
C PHE A 10 -13.46 -5.77 -11.42
N GLN A 11 -12.66 -6.84 -11.52
CA GLN A 11 -11.61 -7.17 -10.55
C GLN A 11 -10.50 -6.10 -10.56
N SER A 12 -10.10 -5.60 -11.71
CA SER A 12 -9.10 -4.53 -11.82
C SER A 12 -9.58 -3.19 -11.25
N ARG A 13 -10.89 -2.90 -11.30
CA ARG A 13 -11.47 -1.69 -10.70
C ARG A 13 -11.61 -1.78 -9.18
N ALA A 14 -11.90 -2.96 -8.65
CA ALA A 14 -12.08 -3.15 -7.22
C ALA A 14 -10.78 -2.95 -6.42
N ASN A 15 -9.63 -3.18 -7.04
CA ASN A 15 -8.32 -3.03 -6.37
C ASN A 15 -7.78 -1.59 -6.41
N ARG A 16 -8.22 -0.78 -7.36
CA ARG A 16 -7.68 0.59 -7.54
C ARG A 16 -8.03 1.57 -6.42
N TRP A 17 -9.14 1.40 -5.72
CA TRP A 17 -9.49 2.33 -4.65
C TRP A 17 -8.54 2.25 -3.46
N GLN A 18 -7.96 1.07 -3.17
CA GLN A 18 -6.98 0.88 -2.10
C GLN A 18 -5.66 1.61 -2.42
N ASP A 19 -5.22 1.55 -3.68
CA ASP A 19 -4.02 2.26 -4.13
C ASP A 19 -4.22 3.77 -4.03
N TRP A 20 -5.40 4.26 -4.41
CA TRP A 20 -5.77 5.66 -4.22
C TRP A 20 -5.87 6.05 -2.74
N ALA A 21 -6.40 5.18 -1.89
CA ALA A 21 -6.45 5.40 -0.46
C ALA A 21 -5.04 5.48 0.15
N ASN A 22 -4.15 4.56 -0.22
CA ASN A 22 -2.75 4.58 0.21
C ASN A 22 -2.03 5.83 -0.30
N LEU A 23 -2.31 6.28 -1.51
CA LEU A 23 -1.76 7.53 -2.05
C LEU A 23 -2.20 8.74 -1.22
N ILE A 24 -3.48 8.82 -0.87
CA ILE A 24 -4.02 9.89 -0.01
C ILE A 24 -3.40 9.83 1.38
N LEU A 25 -3.27 8.64 1.98
CA LEU A 25 -2.63 8.47 3.28
C LEU A 25 -1.14 8.85 3.25
N ALA A 26 -0.45 8.55 2.16
CA ALA A 26 0.95 8.94 1.97
C ALA A 26 1.12 10.47 1.89
N ILE A 27 0.26 11.14 1.12
CA ILE A 27 0.24 12.61 1.02
C ILE A 27 -0.09 13.20 2.41
N TRP A 28 -1.10 12.64 3.08
CA TRP A 28 -1.46 13.08 4.42
C TRP A 28 -0.28 12.95 5.39
N LEU A 29 0.37 11.78 5.45
CA LEU A 29 1.52 11.55 6.33
C LEU A 29 2.66 12.53 6.04
N PHE A 30 2.89 12.84 4.77
CA PHE A 30 3.93 13.81 4.37
C PHE A 30 3.63 15.23 4.86
N ILE A 31 2.36 15.68 4.77
CA ILE A 31 1.98 17.04 5.17
C ILE A 31 1.60 17.17 6.65
N SER A 32 1.32 16.06 7.34
CA SER A 32 0.86 16.02 8.73
C SER A 32 1.77 16.76 9.72
N PRO A 33 3.12 16.76 9.59
CA PRO A 33 3.99 17.51 10.51
C PRO A 33 3.69 19.02 10.55
N TRP A 34 3.26 19.61 9.44
CA TRP A 34 2.86 21.02 9.39
C TRP A 34 1.43 21.24 9.87
N VAL A 35 0.50 20.38 9.43
CA VAL A 35 -0.93 20.51 9.77
C VAL A 35 -1.16 20.25 11.26
N LEU A 36 -0.55 19.20 11.81
CA LEU A 36 -0.68 18.82 13.21
C LEU A 36 0.36 19.51 14.12
N GLN A 37 1.24 20.32 13.52
CA GLN A 37 2.20 21.16 14.23
C GLN A 37 3.21 20.37 15.07
N PHE A 38 3.62 19.20 14.67
CA PHE A 38 4.72 18.45 15.30
C PHE A 38 6.03 18.50 14.48
N GLY A 39 6.06 19.31 13.41
CA GLY A 39 7.27 19.62 12.67
C GLY A 39 8.14 20.64 13.39
N ALA A 40 9.32 20.93 12.84
CA ALA A 40 10.35 21.80 13.42
C ALA A 40 9.90 23.23 13.78
N VAL A 41 8.72 23.67 13.31
CA VAL A 41 8.24 25.05 13.49
C VAL A 41 7.87 25.36 14.95
N GLN A 42 7.54 24.37 15.78
CA GLN A 42 7.18 24.63 17.21
C GLN A 42 8.39 24.76 18.14
N ALA A 43 9.55 24.39 17.68
CA ALA A 43 10.76 24.40 18.49
C ALA A 43 11.46 25.76 18.58
N THR A 44 11.07 26.73 17.78
CA THR A 44 11.69 28.06 17.76
C THR A 44 11.42 28.88 19.00
N ASN A 45 10.45 28.50 19.84
CA ASN A 45 10.13 29.21 21.08
C ASN A 45 10.92 28.73 22.31
N ALA A 46 11.73 27.68 22.20
CA ALA A 46 12.44 27.06 23.33
C ALA A 46 13.95 27.36 23.40
N GLY A 47 14.47 28.22 22.50
CA GLY A 47 15.86 28.71 22.58
C GLY A 47 16.99 27.70 22.27
N ASN A 48 16.72 26.39 22.28
CA ASN A 48 17.73 25.33 22.17
C ASN A 48 17.49 24.34 21.01
N GLY A 49 16.74 24.72 19.98
CA GLY A 49 16.38 23.85 18.86
C GLY A 49 15.22 22.89 19.20
N PRO A 50 14.68 22.18 18.18
CA PRO A 50 13.57 21.25 18.40
C PRO A 50 14.02 20.08 19.29
N PRO A 51 13.18 19.63 20.24
CA PRO A 51 13.41 18.37 20.93
C PRO A 51 13.66 17.24 19.91
N VAL A 52 14.62 16.35 20.20
CA VAL A 52 14.99 15.23 19.32
C VAL A 52 13.78 14.41 18.89
N ALA A 53 12.84 14.20 19.80
CA ALA A 53 11.59 13.48 19.53
C ALA A 53 10.73 14.14 18.43
N VAL A 54 10.66 15.47 18.38
CA VAL A 54 9.95 16.23 17.34
C VAL A 54 10.63 16.04 15.99
N SER A 55 11.96 16.12 15.96
CA SER A 55 12.74 15.87 14.73
C SER A 55 12.51 14.46 14.21
N HIS A 56 12.56 13.44 15.08
CA HIS A 56 12.36 12.04 14.68
C HIS A 56 10.96 11.82 14.12
N ALA A 57 9.92 12.36 14.77
CA ALA A 57 8.54 12.23 14.29
C ALA A 57 8.37 12.87 12.90
N ALA A 58 8.85 14.10 12.70
CA ALA A 58 8.73 14.81 11.45
C ALA A 58 9.51 14.14 10.32
N TRP A 59 10.77 13.77 10.57
CA TRP A 59 11.58 13.07 9.57
C TRP A 59 10.98 11.73 9.18
N ASN A 60 10.49 10.95 10.15
CA ASN A 60 9.83 9.68 9.88
C ASN A 60 8.59 9.88 9.00
N ALA A 61 7.75 10.87 9.31
CA ALA A 61 6.56 11.18 8.53
C ALA A 61 6.90 11.57 7.08
N TRP A 62 7.89 12.43 6.86
CA TRP A 62 8.30 12.84 5.51
C TRP A 62 8.89 11.69 4.71
N VAL A 63 9.85 10.96 5.27
CA VAL A 63 10.52 9.84 4.58
C VAL A 63 9.52 8.76 4.24
N LEU A 64 8.70 8.34 5.21
CA LEU A 64 7.71 7.29 4.97
C LEU A 64 6.57 7.75 4.07
N GLY A 65 6.13 9.01 4.18
CA GLY A 65 5.16 9.59 3.26
C GLY A 65 5.63 9.50 1.81
N VAL A 66 6.90 9.85 1.53
CA VAL A 66 7.48 9.70 0.18
C VAL A 66 7.57 8.23 -0.24
N ILE A 67 8.03 7.33 0.63
CA ILE A 67 8.18 5.90 0.29
C ILE A 67 6.82 5.28 -0.01
N VAL A 68 5.82 5.47 0.85
CA VAL A 68 4.45 4.95 0.64
C VAL A 68 3.84 5.55 -0.62
N PHE A 69 4.08 6.83 -0.90
CA PHE A 69 3.64 7.50 -2.13
C PHE A 69 4.22 6.81 -3.37
N LEU A 70 5.52 6.56 -3.41
CA LEU A 70 6.17 5.89 -4.54
C LEU A 70 5.69 4.45 -4.72
N VAL A 71 5.49 3.71 -3.63
CA VAL A 71 4.93 2.35 -3.67
C VAL A 71 3.50 2.38 -4.19
N ALA A 72 2.64 3.26 -3.68
CA ALA A 72 1.26 3.40 -4.15
C ALA A 72 1.20 3.84 -5.63
N LEU A 73 2.07 4.75 -6.04
CA LEU A 73 2.15 5.20 -7.44
C LEU A 73 2.57 4.06 -8.38
N SER A 74 3.52 3.21 -7.96
CA SER A 74 3.94 2.04 -8.74
C SER A 74 2.83 0.99 -8.85
N ALA A 75 1.96 0.88 -7.84
CA ALA A 75 0.82 -0.04 -7.84
C ALA A 75 -0.27 0.34 -8.86
N ILE A 76 -0.42 1.63 -9.17
CA ILE A 76 -1.39 2.09 -10.18
C ILE A 76 -1.05 1.53 -11.59
N GLY A 77 0.23 1.25 -11.87
CA GLY A 77 0.70 0.74 -13.16
C GLY A 77 0.72 -0.79 -13.28
N ASN A 78 1.04 -1.50 -12.22
CA ASN A 78 1.19 -2.96 -12.22
C ASN A 78 0.77 -3.53 -10.86
N ILE A 79 -0.21 -4.45 -10.87
CA ILE A 79 -0.62 -5.17 -9.65
C ILE A 79 0.38 -6.31 -9.42
N ASP A 80 1.27 -6.15 -8.44
CA ASP A 80 2.23 -7.17 -8.04
C ASP A 80 2.05 -7.50 -6.55
N VAL A 81 1.95 -8.79 -6.20
CA VAL A 81 1.88 -9.29 -4.81
C VAL A 81 3.00 -8.72 -3.94
N ARG A 82 4.15 -8.46 -4.54
CA ARG A 82 5.31 -7.91 -3.84
C ARG A 82 5.07 -6.50 -3.29
N GLN A 83 4.23 -5.69 -3.93
CA GLN A 83 3.89 -4.33 -3.47
C GLN A 83 3.03 -4.37 -2.20
N GLU A 84 2.13 -5.34 -2.09
CA GLU A 84 1.30 -5.51 -0.89
C GLU A 84 2.14 -5.88 0.34
N TRP A 85 3.17 -6.69 0.15
CA TRP A 85 4.13 -6.99 1.21
C TRP A 85 4.88 -5.74 1.68
N TRP A 86 5.29 -4.87 0.75
CA TRP A 86 5.92 -3.59 1.10
C TRP A 86 4.96 -2.68 1.86
N ASN A 87 3.70 -2.54 1.42
CA ASN A 87 2.69 -1.76 2.12
C ASN A 87 2.43 -2.31 3.54
N MET A 88 2.40 -3.63 3.70
CA MET A 88 2.24 -4.26 5.01
C MET A 88 3.42 -3.95 5.94
N VAL A 89 4.65 -4.10 5.46
CA VAL A 89 5.86 -3.79 6.24
C VAL A 89 5.93 -2.31 6.58
N LEU A 90 5.65 -1.43 5.62
CA LEU A 90 5.63 0.02 5.85
C LEU A 90 4.54 0.43 6.83
N GLY A 91 3.32 -0.10 6.70
CA GLY A 91 2.23 0.16 7.64
C GLY A 91 2.56 -0.28 9.06
N ALA A 92 3.14 -1.48 9.22
CA ALA A 92 3.61 -1.97 10.52
C ALA A 92 4.71 -1.07 11.11
N TRP A 93 5.67 -0.63 10.28
CA TRP A 93 6.72 0.29 10.73
C TRP A 93 6.15 1.64 11.18
N ILE A 94 5.28 2.27 10.36
CA ILE A 94 4.63 3.54 10.72
C ILE A 94 3.92 3.40 12.07
N PHE A 95 3.22 2.28 12.28
CA PHE A 95 2.47 2.04 13.51
C PHE A 95 3.38 1.92 14.74
N VAL A 96 4.52 1.24 14.65
CA VAL A 96 5.44 1.03 15.80
C VAL A 96 6.48 2.16 15.97
N ALA A 97 6.64 3.02 14.98
CA ALA A 97 7.62 4.10 14.96
C ALA A 97 7.59 5.01 16.20
N PRO A 98 6.42 5.40 16.77
CA PRO A 98 6.38 6.23 17.96
C PRO A 98 7.14 5.65 19.16
N TRP A 99 7.11 4.33 19.34
CA TRP A 99 7.84 3.67 20.41
C TRP A 99 9.34 3.50 20.08
N VAL A 100 9.63 3.06 18.86
CA VAL A 100 11.02 2.79 18.44
C VAL A 100 11.84 4.08 18.36
N LEU A 101 11.25 5.16 17.87
CA LEU A 101 11.92 6.46 17.70
C LEU A 101 11.75 7.40 18.89
N GLY A 102 11.06 6.94 19.94
CA GLY A 102 10.96 7.65 21.22
C GLY A 102 10.07 8.90 21.20
N PHE A 103 9.13 9.03 20.26
CA PHE A 103 8.21 10.18 20.21
C PHE A 103 6.78 9.83 20.66
N VAL A 104 6.57 8.70 21.32
CA VAL A 104 5.25 8.27 21.84
C VAL A 104 4.57 9.32 22.72
N GLY A 105 5.35 10.16 23.43
CA GLY A 105 4.85 11.26 24.24
C GLY A 105 4.30 12.46 23.43
N LEU A 106 4.56 12.52 22.12
CA LEU A 106 4.01 13.55 21.23
C LEU A 106 2.63 13.10 20.73
N SER A 107 1.59 13.35 21.49
CA SER A 107 0.23 12.80 21.25
C SER A 107 -0.23 12.97 19.80
N ARG A 108 -0.08 14.16 19.21
CA ARG A 108 -0.52 14.41 17.82
C ARG A 108 0.24 13.58 16.80
N ALA A 109 1.56 13.48 16.93
CA ALA A 109 2.40 12.69 16.05
C ALA A 109 2.12 11.20 16.22
N SER A 110 1.98 10.72 17.45
CA SER A 110 1.72 9.31 17.74
C SER A 110 0.36 8.85 17.21
N TRP A 111 -0.70 9.61 17.43
CA TRP A 111 -2.02 9.31 16.88
C TRP A 111 -2.02 9.29 15.36
N ASP A 112 -1.36 10.25 14.72
CA ASP A 112 -1.21 10.29 13.27
C ASP A 112 -0.54 9.00 12.74
N HIS A 113 0.60 8.62 13.31
CA HIS A 113 1.32 7.41 12.91
C HIS A 113 0.52 6.12 13.18
N TRP A 114 -0.19 6.03 14.31
CA TRP A 114 -1.01 4.86 14.63
C TRP A 114 -2.18 4.72 13.65
N ILE A 115 -2.89 5.79 13.37
CA ILE A 115 -4.04 5.75 12.45
C ILE A 115 -3.57 5.45 11.02
N VAL A 116 -2.58 6.18 10.52
CA VAL A 116 -2.07 5.98 9.15
C VAL A 116 -1.45 4.60 9.00
N GLY A 117 -0.60 4.19 9.95
CA GLY A 117 0.05 2.87 9.94
C GLY A 117 -0.95 1.72 9.98
N ALA A 118 -1.96 1.80 10.85
CA ALA A 118 -3.02 0.79 10.92
C ALA A 118 -3.82 0.71 9.62
N LEU A 119 -4.18 1.83 9.00
CA LEU A 119 -4.94 1.85 7.75
C LEU A 119 -4.13 1.27 6.59
N VAL A 120 -2.87 1.67 6.41
CA VAL A 120 -1.99 1.13 5.37
C VAL A 120 -1.80 -0.38 5.55
N PHE A 121 -1.57 -0.83 6.78
CA PHE A 121 -1.42 -2.25 7.12
C PHE A 121 -2.69 -3.06 6.84
N LEU A 122 -3.87 -2.58 7.26
CA LEU A 122 -5.14 -3.25 7.03
C LEU A 122 -5.50 -3.31 5.55
N PHE A 123 -5.23 -2.26 4.77
CA PHE A 123 -5.47 -2.28 3.32
C PHE A 123 -4.57 -3.29 2.62
N ALA A 124 -3.30 -3.41 3.04
CA ALA A 124 -2.38 -4.42 2.51
C ALA A 124 -2.86 -5.84 2.81
N ILE A 125 -3.26 -6.13 4.05
CA ILE A 125 -3.82 -7.44 4.42
C ILE A 125 -5.08 -7.75 3.61
N TRP A 126 -5.97 -6.78 3.49
CA TRP A 126 -7.20 -6.96 2.71
C TRP A 126 -6.90 -7.26 1.24
N SER A 127 -5.96 -6.55 0.64
CA SER A 127 -5.52 -6.79 -0.73
C SER A 127 -4.95 -8.20 -0.90
N LEU A 128 -4.04 -8.62 -0.01
CA LEU A 128 -3.46 -9.96 -0.02
C LEU A 128 -4.50 -11.07 0.13
N SER A 129 -5.51 -10.89 1.00
CA SER A 129 -6.57 -11.88 1.21
C SER A 129 -7.42 -12.09 -0.04
N ARG A 130 -7.61 -11.06 -0.86
CA ARG A 130 -8.34 -11.16 -2.13
C ARG A 130 -7.54 -11.89 -3.21
N LEU A 131 -6.22 -11.69 -3.24
CA LEU A 131 -5.35 -12.40 -4.17
C LEU A 131 -5.30 -13.90 -3.87
N GLY A 132 -5.28 -14.28 -2.59
CA GLY A 132 -5.28 -15.68 -2.16
C GLY A 132 -6.61 -16.43 -2.43
N ASN A 133 -7.71 -15.71 -2.56
CA ASN A 133 -9.05 -16.27 -2.80
C ASN A 133 -9.48 -16.20 -4.27
N ALA A 134 -8.61 -15.74 -5.18
CA ALA A 134 -8.93 -15.75 -6.60
C ALA A 134 -9.12 -17.21 -7.06
N PRO A 135 -10.28 -17.58 -7.65
CA PRO A 135 -10.47 -18.93 -8.15
C PRO A 135 -9.42 -19.22 -9.19
N THR A 136 -8.63 -20.28 -8.98
CA THR A 136 -7.76 -20.85 -10.01
C THR A 136 -8.67 -21.41 -11.10
N THR A 137 -9.05 -20.58 -12.06
CA THR A 137 -9.65 -21.06 -13.29
C THR A 137 -8.56 -21.84 -14.03
N VAL A 138 -8.49 -23.14 -13.76
CA VAL A 138 -7.81 -24.05 -14.66
C VAL A 138 -8.47 -23.84 -16.01
N ALA A 139 -7.74 -23.23 -16.94
CA ALA A 139 -8.20 -23.11 -18.32
C ALA A 139 -8.40 -24.54 -18.82
N THR A 140 -9.66 -25.01 -18.79
CA THR A 140 -10.02 -26.26 -19.45
C THR A 140 -9.73 -26.02 -20.92
N PRO A 141 -8.78 -26.76 -21.54
CA PRO A 141 -8.53 -26.59 -22.96
C PRO A 141 -9.86 -26.79 -23.71
N PRO A 142 -10.14 -26.00 -24.75
CA PRO A 142 -11.40 -26.10 -25.44
C PRO A 142 -11.63 -27.55 -25.88
N VAL A 143 -12.72 -28.14 -25.37
CA VAL A 143 -13.20 -29.46 -25.78
C VAL A 143 -13.43 -29.39 -27.29
N GLY A 144 -12.47 -29.87 -28.10
CA GLY A 144 -12.61 -29.84 -29.54
C GLY A 144 -11.31 -29.68 -30.34
N SER A 145 -10.16 -29.42 -29.72
CA SER A 145 -8.88 -29.55 -30.42
C SER A 145 -8.50 -31.03 -30.59
N ARG A 146 -9.32 -31.74 -31.40
CA ARG A 146 -8.90 -33.04 -31.92
C ARG A 146 -7.63 -32.83 -32.79
N PRO A 147 -6.50 -33.46 -32.48
CA PRO A 147 -5.33 -33.32 -33.35
C PRO A 147 -5.74 -33.68 -34.78
N PRO A 148 -5.23 -32.97 -35.78
CA PRO A 148 -5.52 -33.30 -37.17
C PRO A 148 -5.23 -34.79 -37.39
N ARG A 149 -6.23 -35.53 -37.90
CA ARG A 149 -6.00 -36.92 -38.33
C ARG A 149 -4.90 -36.86 -39.38
N GLY A 150 -3.82 -37.54 -39.10
CA GLY A 150 -2.80 -37.76 -40.09
C GLY A 150 -3.39 -38.36 -41.38
N PRO A 151 -2.80 -38.10 -42.54
CA PRO A 151 -3.30 -38.62 -43.80
C PRO A 151 -3.48 -40.14 -43.68
N ALA A 152 -4.70 -40.63 -44.03
CA ALA A 152 -4.97 -42.05 -44.14
C ALA A 152 -3.97 -42.63 -45.13
N GLY A 153 -3.10 -43.53 -44.66
CA GLY A 153 -2.22 -44.28 -45.53
C GLY A 153 -3.02 -44.93 -46.65
N SER A 154 -2.74 -44.56 -47.89
CA SER A 154 -3.20 -45.25 -49.10
C SER A 154 -2.53 -46.62 -49.20
N PRO A 155 -3.23 -47.64 -49.76
CA PRO A 155 -2.78 -49.02 -49.87
C PRO A 155 -1.56 -49.20 -50.75
#